data_cf1dab8e7d7664f2c3da1ea729d79af5
#
_entry.id   cf1dab8e7d7664f2c3da1ea729d79af5
#
_cell.length_a   1.000
_cell.length_b   1.000
_cell.length_c   1.000
_cell.angle_alpha   90.00
_cell.angle_beta   90.00
_cell.angle_gamma   90.00
#
_symmetry.space_group_name_H-M   'P 1'
#
loop_
_entity.id
_entity.type
_entity.pdbx_description
1 polymer ?
#
loop_
_entity_poly.entity_id
_entity_poly.type
_entity_poly.pdbx_seq_one_letter_code
_entity_poly.pdbx_strand_id
1 'polypeptide(L)'
;SSEARSIIFDYKNKGKKVIFTNGCFDIIHKGHKTYLKAAKKLGDYLIIGLNSDSSVRQLKGLDRPVIDQNNRAKNLLKLEYVDAVTIFSELTPEKLIHDLSPDLIVKGGDYKPEKVVGGDYVQSYGGKVVILPFVPGYSTTNIIMKRKGKDLTDGEGSN
;
A
#
# COMPACT_ATOMS: atom_id res chain seq x y z
N SER A 1 12.62 -0.35 9.76
CA SER A 1 13.32 0.41 10.78
C SER A 1 13.12 -0.21 12.15
N SER A 2 14.06 0.04 13.05
CA SER A 2 13.98 -0.54 14.36
C SER A 2 12.83 0.05 15.18
N GLU A 3 12.52 1.32 14.95
CA GLU A 3 11.40 1.95 15.63
C GLU A 3 10.07 1.34 15.21
N ALA A 4 9.89 1.11 13.90
CA ALA A 4 8.69 0.49 13.40
C ALA A 4 8.54 -0.94 13.92
N ARG A 5 9.66 -1.68 13.98
CA ARG A 5 9.63 -3.04 14.55
C ARG A 5 9.22 -3.07 16.00
N SER A 6 9.70 -2.09 16.79
CA SER A 6 9.32 -2.00 18.20
C SER A 6 7.84 -1.74 18.37
N ILE A 7 7.29 -0.83 17.56
CA ILE A 7 5.86 -0.53 17.61
C ILE A 7 5.04 -1.77 17.26
N ILE A 8 5.43 -2.48 16.21
CA ILE A 8 4.70 -3.67 15.79
C ILE A 8 4.77 -4.75 16.87
N PHE A 9 5.93 -4.95 17.45
CA PHE A 9 6.10 -5.92 18.53
C PHE A 9 5.17 -5.61 19.71
N ASP A 10 5.08 -4.33 20.09
CA ASP A 10 4.19 -3.93 21.17
C ASP A 10 2.73 -4.20 20.84
N TYR A 11 2.30 -3.90 19.61
CA TYR A 11 0.92 -4.15 19.19
C TYR A 11 0.60 -5.63 19.21
N LYS A 12 1.52 -6.46 18.73
CA LYS A 12 1.30 -7.91 18.73
C LYS A 12 1.20 -8.46 20.14
N ASN A 13 2.02 -7.96 21.05
CA ASN A 13 1.96 -8.40 22.46
C ASN A 13 0.64 -8.04 23.11
N LYS A 14 -0.03 -7.00 22.61
CA LYS A 14 -1.34 -6.60 23.12
C LYS A 14 -2.49 -7.26 22.39
N GLY A 15 -2.20 -8.22 21.51
CA GLY A 15 -3.23 -8.89 20.73
C GLY A 15 -3.82 -8.06 19.62
N LYS A 16 -3.15 -6.98 19.21
CA LYS A 16 -3.63 -6.12 18.14
C LYS A 16 -3.06 -6.55 16.80
N LYS A 17 -3.79 -6.23 15.73
CA LYS A 17 -3.41 -6.63 14.38
C LYS A 17 -2.76 -5.50 13.63
N VAL A 18 -1.59 -5.77 13.04
CA VAL A 18 -0.85 -4.83 12.22
C VAL A 18 -1.07 -5.14 10.76
N ILE A 19 -1.46 -4.14 9.99
CA ILE A 19 -1.77 -4.26 8.57
C ILE A 19 -0.69 -3.56 7.77
N PHE A 20 -0.21 -4.22 6.72
CA PHE A 20 0.78 -3.66 5.82
C PHE A 20 0.22 -3.57 4.41
N THR A 21 0.45 -2.45 3.76
CA THR A 21 0.26 -2.32 2.31
C THR A 21 1.42 -1.51 1.76
N ASN A 22 1.63 -1.56 0.44
CA ASN A 22 2.71 -0.80 -0.16
C ASN A 22 2.28 -0.21 -1.49
N GLY A 23 3.03 0.76 -1.94
CA GLY A 23 2.79 1.40 -3.22
C GLY A 23 3.61 2.65 -3.40
N CYS A 24 3.44 3.29 -4.55
CA CYS A 24 4.11 4.54 -4.87
C CYS A 24 3.34 5.75 -4.37
N PHE A 25 2.04 5.71 -4.42
CA PHE A 25 1.14 6.76 -3.91
C PHE A 25 1.60 8.15 -4.35
N ASP A 26 1.85 8.30 -5.65
CA ASP A 26 2.37 9.57 -6.17
C ASP A 26 1.34 10.67 -6.00
N ILE A 27 0.20 10.53 -6.65
CA ILE A 27 -0.90 11.47 -6.50
C ILE A 27 -2.06 10.72 -5.85
N ILE A 28 -2.41 11.11 -4.64
CA ILE A 28 -3.46 10.41 -3.89
C ILE A 28 -4.83 10.87 -4.38
N HIS A 29 -5.66 9.92 -4.76
CA HIS A 29 -7.03 10.21 -5.20
C HIS A 29 -8.03 9.43 -4.34
N LYS A 30 -9.30 9.61 -4.66
CA LYS A 30 -10.39 9.02 -3.88
C LYS A 30 -10.30 7.50 -3.77
N GLY A 31 -9.85 6.84 -4.84
CA GLY A 31 -9.67 5.40 -4.81
C GLY A 31 -8.64 4.95 -3.80
N HIS A 32 -7.52 5.67 -3.72
CA HIS A 32 -6.52 5.38 -2.70
C HIS A 32 -7.09 5.54 -1.30
N LYS A 33 -7.82 6.63 -1.07
CA LYS A 33 -8.38 6.89 0.25
C LYS A 33 -9.39 5.83 0.66
N THR A 34 -10.27 5.44 -0.25
CA THR A 34 -11.26 4.40 0.02
C THR A 34 -10.57 3.07 0.32
N TYR A 35 -9.56 2.73 -0.46
CA TYR A 35 -8.80 1.51 -0.28
C TYR A 35 -8.09 1.48 1.08
N LEU A 36 -7.38 2.58 1.42
CA LEU A 36 -6.62 2.63 2.66
C LEU A 36 -7.53 2.62 3.88
N LYS A 37 -8.66 3.29 3.78
CA LYS A 37 -9.63 3.28 4.87
C LYS A 37 -10.20 1.88 5.09
N ALA A 38 -10.50 1.17 4.00
CA ALA A 38 -10.97 -0.20 4.10
C ALA A 38 -9.91 -1.13 4.67
N ALA A 39 -8.65 -0.91 4.28
CA ALA A 39 -7.54 -1.71 4.82
C ALA A 39 -7.42 -1.51 6.33
N LYS A 40 -7.52 -0.29 6.81
CA LYS A 40 -7.41 -0.01 8.24
C LYS A 40 -8.48 -0.74 9.05
N LYS A 41 -9.65 -0.91 8.48
CA LYS A 41 -10.74 -1.58 9.19
C LYS A 41 -10.48 -3.05 9.44
N LEU A 42 -9.48 -3.62 8.78
CA LEU A 42 -9.15 -5.03 8.94
C LEU A 42 -8.28 -5.31 10.17
N GLY A 43 -7.82 -4.27 10.84
CA GLY A 43 -6.99 -4.43 12.02
C GLY A 43 -6.88 -3.15 12.83
N ASP A 44 -5.78 -2.99 13.53
CA ASP A 44 -5.62 -1.93 14.51
C ASP A 44 -4.60 -0.87 14.11
N TYR A 45 -3.60 -1.24 13.34
CA TYR A 45 -2.49 -0.35 13.01
C TYR A 45 -2.13 -0.54 11.55
N LEU A 46 -2.24 0.53 10.76
CA LEU A 46 -1.94 0.47 9.32
C LEU A 46 -0.61 1.13 9.05
N ILE A 47 0.32 0.34 8.51
CA ILE A 47 1.62 0.82 8.10
C ILE A 47 1.75 0.69 6.59
N ILE A 48 2.23 1.75 5.93
CA ILE A 48 2.39 1.77 4.48
C ILE A 48 3.87 1.72 4.15
N GLY A 49 4.26 0.76 3.31
CA GLY A 49 5.57 0.75 2.68
C GLY A 49 5.51 1.63 1.45
N LEU A 50 6.29 2.70 1.45
CA LEU A 50 6.26 3.69 0.38
C LEU A 50 7.54 3.58 -0.45
N ASN A 51 7.37 3.40 -1.76
CA ASN A 51 8.52 3.33 -2.65
C ASN A 51 9.27 4.65 -2.65
N SER A 52 10.60 4.58 -2.53
CA SER A 52 11.45 5.77 -2.61
C SER A 52 11.41 6.37 -4.02
N ASP A 53 11.90 7.59 -4.15
CA ASP A 53 11.96 8.22 -5.47
C ASP A 53 12.76 7.38 -6.47
N SER A 54 13.89 6.82 -6.02
CA SER A 54 14.71 6.01 -6.91
C SER A 54 14.00 4.73 -7.35
N SER A 55 13.27 4.07 -6.45
CA SER A 55 12.55 2.86 -6.84
C SER A 55 11.37 3.18 -7.74
N VAL A 56 10.70 4.32 -7.54
CA VAL A 56 9.63 4.73 -8.45
C VAL A 56 10.19 4.98 -9.85
N ARG A 57 11.33 5.63 -9.96
CA ARG A 57 11.94 5.85 -11.28
C ARG A 57 12.26 4.55 -11.97
N GLN A 58 12.75 3.55 -11.25
CA GLN A 58 13.04 2.25 -11.83
C GLN A 58 11.77 1.52 -12.27
N LEU A 59 10.69 1.68 -11.53
CA LEU A 59 9.45 0.97 -11.83
C LEU A 59 8.60 1.68 -12.87
N LYS A 60 8.60 3.00 -12.89
CA LYS A 60 7.64 3.77 -13.69
C LYS A 60 8.26 4.72 -14.69
N GLY A 61 9.57 4.93 -14.67
CA GLY A 61 10.25 5.80 -15.63
C GLY A 61 10.84 7.05 -14.99
N LEU A 62 11.68 7.74 -15.76
CA LEU A 62 12.49 8.85 -15.25
C LEU A 62 11.69 10.10 -14.89
N ASP A 63 10.48 10.24 -15.44
CA ASP A 63 9.65 11.40 -15.15
C ASP A 63 8.77 11.18 -13.90
N ARG A 64 8.96 10.09 -13.20
CA ARG A 64 8.25 9.80 -11.96
C ARG A 64 9.22 9.66 -10.81
N PRO A 65 8.83 9.98 -9.57
CA PRO A 65 7.50 10.45 -9.19
C PRO A 65 7.33 11.94 -9.48
N VAL A 66 6.09 12.39 -9.54
CA VAL A 66 5.78 13.80 -9.62
C VAL A 66 6.00 14.46 -8.26
N ILE A 67 5.66 13.77 -7.20
CA ILE A 67 5.80 14.26 -5.83
C ILE A 67 6.92 13.48 -5.16
N ASP A 68 7.86 14.19 -4.52
CA ASP A 68 8.99 13.51 -3.89
C ASP A 68 8.56 12.65 -2.70
N GLN A 69 9.43 11.72 -2.30
CA GLN A 69 9.09 10.72 -1.29
C GLN A 69 8.71 11.33 0.06
N ASN A 70 9.35 12.41 0.47
CA ASN A 70 9.03 13.01 1.76
C ASN A 70 7.65 13.64 1.75
N ASN A 71 7.30 14.31 0.66
CA ASN A 71 5.97 14.90 0.52
C ASN A 71 4.90 13.83 0.31
N ARG A 72 5.22 12.75 -0.41
CA ARG A 72 4.28 11.63 -0.53
C ARG A 72 3.99 11.01 0.83
N ALA A 73 5.03 10.84 1.65
CA ALA A 73 4.83 10.31 3.00
C ALA A 73 3.96 11.25 3.84
N LYS A 74 4.22 12.54 3.77
CA LYS A 74 3.43 13.52 4.51
C LYS A 74 1.97 13.50 4.07
N ASN A 75 1.73 13.38 2.76
CA ASN A 75 0.35 13.32 2.26
C ASN A 75 -0.39 12.12 2.80
N LEU A 76 0.28 10.97 2.88
CA LEU A 76 -0.32 9.77 3.45
C LEU A 76 -0.59 9.93 4.94
N LEU A 77 0.34 10.53 5.67
CA LEU A 77 0.18 10.70 7.11
C LEU A 77 -0.89 11.71 7.49
N LYS A 78 -1.35 12.53 6.55
CA LYS A 78 -2.51 13.40 6.79
C LYS A 78 -3.81 12.63 6.88
N LEU A 79 -3.84 11.40 6.38
CA LEU A 79 -5.04 10.57 6.44
C LEU A 79 -5.08 9.94 7.83
N GLU A 80 -6.17 10.16 8.56
CA GLU A 80 -6.22 9.75 9.96
C GLU A 80 -6.21 8.24 10.15
N TYR A 81 -6.53 7.48 9.10
CA TYR A 81 -6.48 6.02 9.17
C TYR A 81 -5.13 5.43 8.81
N VAL A 82 -4.14 6.26 8.47
CA VAL A 82 -2.77 5.80 8.24
C VAL A 82 -1.95 6.07 9.49
N ASP A 83 -1.39 5.03 10.07
CA ASP A 83 -0.67 5.15 11.33
C ASP A 83 0.82 5.38 11.15
N ALA A 84 1.41 4.81 10.10
CA ALA A 84 2.84 4.97 9.86
C ALA A 84 3.16 4.78 8.38
N VAL A 85 4.27 5.38 7.96
CA VAL A 85 4.79 5.23 6.60
C VAL A 85 6.28 4.92 6.71
N THR A 86 6.72 3.89 5.99
CA THR A 86 8.14 3.51 5.93
C THR A 86 8.57 3.53 4.48
N ILE A 87 9.61 4.31 4.18
CA ILE A 87 10.14 4.41 2.81
C ILE A 87 11.12 3.29 2.57
N PHE A 88 11.00 2.60 1.44
CA PHE A 88 11.94 1.55 1.06
C PHE A 88 12.42 1.76 -0.37
N SER A 89 13.67 1.36 -0.64
CA SER A 89 14.29 1.61 -1.94
C SER A 89 14.41 0.37 -2.82
N GLU A 90 14.18 -0.80 -2.27
CA GLU A 90 14.20 -2.04 -3.04
C GLU A 90 13.02 -2.05 -4.03
N LEU A 91 13.15 -2.83 -5.09
CA LEU A 91 12.07 -2.91 -6.09
C LEU A 91 10.82 -3.59 -5.55
N THR A 92 10.97 -4.48 -4.57
CA THR A 92 9.83 -5.14 -3.94
C THR A 92 9.90 -4.90 -2.45
N PRO A 93 8.78 -4.99 -1.75
CA PRO A 93 8.75 -4.78 -0.30
C PRO A 93 9.10 -6.02 0.51
N GLU A 94 9.65 -7.05 -0.11
CA GLU A 94 9.88 -8.33 0.59
C GLU A 94 10.74 -8.17 1.83
N LYS A 95 11.86 -7.47 1.71
CA LYS A 95 12.75 -7.27 2.85
C LYS A 95 12.05 -6.52 3.98
N LEU A 96 11.32 -5.47 3.62
CA LEU A 96 10.60 -4.67 4.60
C LEU A 96 9.53 -5.53 5.31
N ILE A 97 8.82 -6.36 4.56
CA ILE A 97 7.81 -7.23 5.13
C ILE A 97 8.45 -8.22 6.12
N HIS A 98 9.59 -8.78 5.78
CA HIS A 98 10.32 -9.66 6.70
C HIS A 98 10.76 -8.91 7.96
N ASP A 99 11.19 -7.67 7.82
CA ASP A 99 11.60 -6.88 8.97
C ASP A 99 10.43 -6.55 9.89
N LEU A 100 9.26 -6.27 9.32
CA LEU A 100 8.10 -5.83 10.08
C LEU A 100 7.23 -6.97 10.59
N SER A 101 7.17 -8.05 9.86
CA SER A 101 6.32 -9.22 10.18
C SER A 101 4.88 -8.81 10.51
N PRO A 102 4.18 -8.16 9.57
CA PRO A 102 2.80 -7.73 9.83
C PRO A 102 1.85 -8.92 9.94
N ASP A 103 0.69 -8.71 10.54
CA ASP A 103 -0.33 -9.75 10.63
C ASP A 103 -1.12 -9.91 9.34
N LEU A 104 -1.28 -8.80 8.59
CA LEU A 104 -1.99 -8.83 7.31
C LEU A 104 -1.18 -8.08 6.27
N ILE A 105 -1.18 -8.60 5.05
CA ILE A 105 -0.77 -7.83 3.87
C ILE A 105 -2.04 -7.57 3.07
N VAL A 106 -2.28 -6.32 2.71
CA VAL A 106 -3.45 -5.94 1.92
C VAL A 106 -3.00 -5.40 0.57
N LYS A 107 -3.61 -5.88 -0.49
CA LYS A 107 -3.37 -5.40 -1.85
C LYS A 107 -4.69 -5.08 -2.51
N GLY A 108 -4.67 -4.14 -3.45
CA GLY A 108 -5.86 -3.79 -4.21
C GLY A 108 -5.82 -4.36 -5.60
N GLY A 109 -7.01 -4.61 -6.18
CA GLY A 109 -7.13 -5.00 -7.57
C GLY A 109 -7.23 -6.50 -7.78
N ASP A 110 -6.66 -6.96 -8.89
CA ASP A 110 -6.85 -8.33 -9.35
C ASP A 110 -5.70 -9.26 -8.97
N TYR A 111 -5.00 -8.96 -7.91
CA TYR A 111 -3.93 -9.84 -7.44
C TYR A 111 -4.49 -11.15 -6.95
N LYS A 112 -3.76 -12.23 -7.21
CA LYS A 112 -4.05 -13.52 -6.58
C LYS A 112 -3.25 -13.57 -5.28
N PRO A 113 -3.82 -14.04 -4.18
CA PRO A 113 -3.10 -14.05 -2.90
C PRO A 113 -1.76 -14.75 -2.96
N GLU A 114 -1.65 -15.82 -3.73
CA GLU A 114 -0.40 -16.56 -3.83
C GLU A 114 0.68 -15.83 -4.64
N LYS A 115 0.31 -14.74 -5.33
CA LYS A 115 1.26 -13.95 -6.10
C LYS A 115 1.72 -12.70 -5.35
N VAL A 116 1.21 -12.46 -4.16
CA VAL A 116 1.57 -11.26 -3.40
C VAL A 116 2.93 -11.45 -2.76
N VAL A 117 3.84 -10.49 -3.01
CA VAL A 117 5.17 -10.53 -2.43
C VAL A 117 5.07 -10.53 -0.90
N GLY A 118 5.79 -11.43 -0.26
CA GLY A 118 5.78 -11.57 1.20
C GLY A 118 4.61 -12.36 1.74
N GLY A 119 3.67 -12.78 0.88
CA GLY A 119 2.49 -13.49 1.33
C GLY A 119 2.81 -14.82 2.00
N ASP A 120 3.70 -15.60 1.38
CA ASP A 120 4.09 -16.88 1.97
C ASP A 120 4.71 -16.71 3.34
N TYR A 121 5.55 -15.70 3.49
CA TYR A 121 6.18 -15.43 4.77
C TYR A 121 5.14 -15.09 5.84
N VAL A 122 4.22 -14.19 5.54
CA VAL A 122 3.19 -13.77 6.48
C VAL A 122 2.30 -14.95 6.86
N GLN A 123 1.94 -15.77 5.88
CA GLN A 123 1.10 -16.93 6.16
C GLN A 123 1.82 -18.00 6.98
N SER A 124 3.16 -18.04 6.92
CA SER A 124 3.93 -19.04 7.64
C SER A 124 3.81 -18.92 9.14
N TYR A 125 3.43 -17.75 9.66
CA TYR A 125 3.23 -17.58 11.10
C TYR A 125 1.77 -17.25 11.46
N GLY A 126 0.85 -17.55 10.54
CA GLY A 126 -0.58 -17.38 10.83
C GLY A 126 -1.18 -16.08 10.37
N GLY A 127 -0.41 -15.24 9.69
CA GLY A 127 -0.95 -14.01 9.12
C GLY A 127 -1.75 -14.28 7.85
N LYS A 128 -2.28 -13.23 7.26
CA LYS A 128 -3.18 -13.36 6.12
C LYS A 128 -2.84 -12.37 5.02
N VAL A 129 -3.20 -12.74 3.79
CA VAL A 129 -3.15 -11.86 2.63
C VAL A 129 -4.59 -11.55 2.24
N VAL A 130 -4.93 -10.27 2.16
CA VAL A 130 -6.29 -9.84 1.83
C VAL A 130 -6.24 -9.01 0.55
N ILE A 131 -7.06 -9.36 -0.41
CA ILE A 131 -7.17 -8.63 -1.67
C ILE A 131 -8.46 -7.83 -1.62
N LEU A 132 -8.36 -6.51 -1.73
CA LEU A 132 -9.52 -5.64 -1.79
C LEU A 132 -9.79 -5.28 -3.25
N PRO A 133 -11.03 -5.41 -3.72
CA PRO A 133 -11.32 -5.09 -5.12
C PRO A 133 -11.18 -3.59 -5.36
N PHE A 134 -10.91 -3.23 -6.62
CA PHE A 134 -10.95 -1.82 -7.01
C PHE A 134 -12.36 -1.28 -6.86
N VAL A 135 -12.43 0.02 -6.52
CA VAL A 135 -13.71 0.72 -6.50
C VAL A 135 -13.89 1.36 -7.87
N PRO A 136 -14.88 0.93 -8.66
CA PRO A 136 -15.02 1.43 -10.03
C PRO A 136 -15.17 2.96 -10.05
N GLY A 137 -14.52 3.57 -11.05
CA GLY A 137 -14.62 4.99 -11.27
C GLY A 137 -13.68 5.86 -10.47
N TYR A 138 -12.88 5.27 -9.59
CA TYR A 138 -11.98 6.06 -8.75
C TYR A 138 -10.56 6.13 -9.28
N SER A 139 -10.20 5.40 -10.32
CA SER A 139 -8.91 5.60 -10.95
C SER A 139 -9.00 6.81 -11.87
N THR A 140 -7.89 7.53 -12.03
CA THR A 140 -7.86 8.70 -12.91
C THR A 140 -8.23 8.32 -14.34
N THR A 141 -7.70 7.21 -14.81
CA THR A 141 -7.99 6.74 -16.16
C THR A 141 -9.46 6.42 -16.33
N ASN A 142 -10.06 5.74 -15.40
CA ASN A 142 -11.48 5.41 -15.49
C ASN A 142 -12.36 6.65 -15.48
N ILE A 143 -12.00 7.64 -14.67
CA ILE A 143 -12.76 8.88 -14.63
C ILE A 143 -12.73 9.58 -15.98
N ILE A 144 -11.56 9.63 -16.61
CA ILE A 144 -11.42 10.25 -17.92
C ILE A 144 -12.22 9.49 -18.97
N MET A 145 -12.16 8.17 -18.95
CA MET A 145 -12.89 7.36 -19.92
C MET A 145 -14.39 7.53 -19.80
N LYS A 146 -14.90 7.63 -18.58
CA LYS A 146 -16.33 7.87 -18.38
C LYS A 146 -16.77 9.17 -19.03
N ARG A 147 -16.00 10.22 -18.89
CA ARG A 147 -16.36 11.50 -19.48
C ARG A 147 -16.42 11.44 -21.00
N LYS A 148 -15.59 10.59 -21.60
CA LYS A 148 -15.62 10.40 -23.06
C LYS A 148 -16.63 9.39 -23.51
N GLY A 149 -17.37 8.79 -22.59
CA GLY A 149 -18.32 7.75 -22.96
C GLY A 149 -17.66 6.46 -23.37
N LYS A 150 -16.42 6.26 -23.05
CA LYS A 150 -15.70 5.04 -23.40
C LYS A 150 -15.65 4.11 -22.22
N ASP A 151 -15.61 2.84 -22.53
CA ASP A 151 -15.60 1.83 -21.52
C ASP A 151 -14.24 1.19 -21.41
N LEU A 152 -13.22 1.96 -21.29
CA LEU A 152 -11.88 1.44 -21.15
C LEU A 152 -11.45 1.46 -19.72
N THR A 153 -10.79 0.42 -19.31
CA THR A 153 -10.42 0.30 -17.93
C THR A 153 -9.07 -0.32 -17.86
N ASP A 154 -8.06 0.29 -18.04
CA ASP A 154 -6.80 -0.34 -17.95
C ASP A 154 -6.28 -0.47 -16.55
N GLY A 155 -6.99 -0.03 -15.61
CA GLY A 155 -6.64 -0.28 -14.23
C GLY A 155 -5.40 0.37 -13.74
N GLU A 156 -4.94 1.41 -14.39
CA GLU A 156 -3.69 1.88 -14.05
C GLU A 156 -3.63 2.87 -12.94
N GLY A 157 -4.64 3.39 -12.43
CA GLY A 157 -4.59 4.42 -11.44
C GLY A 157 -4.32 4.01 -10.02
N SER A 158 -4.03 2.77 -9.73
CA SER A 158 -4.07 2.33 -8.35
C SER A 158 -2.79 2.53 -7.59
N ASN A 159 -1.73 2.81 -8.20
CA ASN A 159 -0.51 3.03 -7.47
C ASN A 159 0.26 4.13 -8.08
#